data_e081caad7b356cc892f8540014aebe27
#
_entry.id   e081caad7b356cc892f8540014aebe27
#
_cell.length_a   1.000
_cell.length_b   1.000
_cell.length_c   1.000
_cell.angle_alpha   90.00
_cell.angle_beta   90.00
_cell.angle_gamma   90.00
#
_symmetry.space_group_name_H-M   'P 1'
#
loop_
_entity.id
_entity.type
_entity.pdbx_description
1 polymer ?
#
loop_
_entity_poly.entity_id
_entity_poly.type
_entity_poly.pdbx_seq_one_letter_code
_entity_poly.pdbx_strand_id
1 'polypeptide(L)'
;MSDGRTALFPGTFDPFTNGHLDLTRRAASLFGRVIVAVAPSPGKGTLFSVEERVALIQSATRSMKRVEVVAFSDLVVDCARRLGAQVMIRGLRAVSDFEYEFQMALMNRRLSPSVEVVFMMPSQEYSYLNSTLVKEVARLGGDVHGLVPQIVETQLKARYGAASAGARKSAGAAQTAGASSARKPSAKAARKSSAPSSRKRR
;
A
#
# COMPACT_ATOMS: atom_id res chain seq x y z
N MET A 1 -28.50 -0.35 18.14
CA MET A 1 -28.40 1.11 18.19
C MET A 1 -26.93 1.48 18.18
N SER A 2 -26.50 2.44 17.35
CA SER A 2 -25.10 2.91 17.39
C SER A 2 -24.91 3.76 18.64
N ASP A 3 -23.75 3.58 19.31
CA ASP A 3 -23.32 4.50 20.35
C ASP A 3 -23.11 5.91 19.73
N GLY A 4 -23.58 6.96 20.39
CA GLY A 4 -23.44 8.35 19.93
C GLY A 4 -21.99 8.85 19.85
N ARG A 5 -21.01 8.03 20.28
CA ARG A 5 -19.58 8.38 20.29
C ARG A 5 -19.00 8.55 18.89
N THR A 6 -18.03 9.46 18.80
CA THR A 6 -17.22 9.66 17.59
C THR A 6 -15.96 8.80 17.65
N ALA A 7 -15.71 8.04 16.60
CA ALA A 7 -14.49 7.23 16.44
C ALA A 7 -13.61 7.79 15.35
N LEU A 8 -12.28 7.88 15.61
CA LEU A 8 -11.25 8.23 14.66
C LEU A 8 -10.58 6.96 14.14
N PHE A 9 -10.48 6.79 12.83
CA PHE A 9 -9.72 5.72 12.19
C PHE A 9 -8.54 6.32 11.44
N PRO A 10 -7.37 6.46 12.08
CA PRO A 10 -6.20 7.07 11.47
C PRO A 10 -5.38 6.07 10.70
N GLY A 11 -4.79 6.50 9.59
CA GLY A 11 -3.89 5.68 8.78
C GLY A 11 -3.28 6.43 7.61
N THR A 12 -2.27 5.85 6.99
CA THR A 12 -1.68 6.39 5.76
C THR A 12 -2.56 6.13 4.55
N PHE A 13 -3.18 4.94 4.47
CA PHE A 13 -4.10 4.54 3.40
C PHE A 13 -3.53 4.71 1.98
N ASP A 14 -2.34 4.22 1.74
CA ASP A 14 -1.64 4.34 0.47
C ASP A 14 -1.40 2.97 -0.21
N PRO A 15 -2.43 2.40 -0.89
CA PRO A 15 -3.80 2.88 -1.00
C PRO A 15 -4.75 2.39 0.09
N PHE A 16 -5.96 2.92 0.08
CA PHE A 16 -7.10 2.39 0.84
C PHE A 16 -7.52 1.04 0.26
N THR A 17 -7.59 -0.01 1.12
CA THR A 17 -7.89 -1.40 0.73
C THR A 17 -9.30 -1.81 1.15
N ASN A 18 -9.77 -2.96 0.65
CA ASN A 18 -11.05 -3.52 1.10
C ASN A 18 -11.03 -3.93 2.58
N GLY A 19 -9.87 -4.27 3.14
CA GLY A 19 -9.71 -4.44 4.58
C GLY A 19 -9.97 -3.15 5.37
N HIS A 20 -9.49 -2.00 4.88
CA HIS A 20 -9.80 -0.71 5.48
C HIS A 20 -11.29 -0.35 5.33
N LEU A 21 -11.88 -0.64 4.16
CA LEU A 21 -13.29 -0.41 3.89
C LEU A 21 -14.19 -1.27 4.79
N ASP A 22 -13.84 -2.54 5.02
CA ASP A 22 -14.54 -3.45 5.93
C ASP A 22 -14.54 -2.90 7.35
N LEU A 23 -13.36 -2.53 7.88
CA LEU A 23 -13.25 -1.92 9.21
C LEU A 23 -14.06 -0.62 9.31
N THR A 24 -14.00 0.23 8.28
CA THR A 24 -14.77 1.50 8.25
C THR A 24 -16.28 1.23 8.30
N ARG A 25 -16.77 0.25 7.53
CA ARG A 25 -18.19 -0.12 7.50
C ARG A 25 -18.65 -0.66 8.84
N ARG A 26 -17.87 -1.54 9.45
CA ARG A 26 -18.20 -2.13 10.76
C ARG A 26 -18.11 -1.09 11.87
N ALA A 27 -17.13 -0.20 11.83
CA ALA A 27 -17.06 0.93 12.74
C ALA A 27 -18.32 1.83 12.64
N ALA A 28 -18.77 2.14 11.42
CA ALA A 28 -19.96 2.94 11.20
C ALA A 28 -21.28 2.28 11.69
N SER A 29 -21.29 0.95 11.91
CA SER A 29 -22.41 0.27 12.56
C SER A 29 -22.36 0.36 14.09
N LEU A 30 -21.17 0.53 14.66
CA LEU A 30 -20.96 0.57 16.11
C LEU A 30 -21.02 2.00 16.67
N PHE A 31 -20.47 2.97 15.95
CA PHE A 31 -20.31 4.35 16.39
C PHE A 31 -21.29 5.30 15.67
N GLY A 32 -21.63 6.39 16.33
CA GLY A 32 -22.52 7.41 15.77
C GLY A 32 -21.87 8.19 14.62
N ARG A 33 -20.55 8.38 14.70
CA ARG A 33 -19.74 9.08 13.70
C ARG A 33 -18.38 8.39 13.58
N VAL A 34 -17.89 8.19 12.37
CA VAL A 34 -16.55 7.65 12.10
C VAL A 34 -15.79 8.63 11.22
N ILE A 35 -14.59 9.01 11.66
CA ILE A 35 -13.73 9.90 10.93
C ILE A 35 -12.52 9.11 10.45
N VAL A 36 -12.39 8.89 9.14
CA VAL A 36 -11.19 8.30 8.54
C VAL A 36 -10.18 9.43 8.38
N ALA A 37 -9.09 9.38 9.15
CA ALA A 37 -8.09 10.42 9.21
C ALA A 37 -6.82 10.01 8.45
N VAL A 38 -6.53 10.72 7.35
CA VAL A 38 -5.41 10.42 6.45
C VAL A 38 -4.15 11.12 6.98
N ALA A 39 -3.17 10.31 7.38
CA ALA A 39 -1.88 10.80 7.85
C ALA A 39 -0.94 11.15 6.68
N PRO A 40 -0.11 12.20 6.80
CA PRO A 40 1.04 12.37 5.93
C PRO A 40 2.04 11.21 6.15
N SER A 41 2.90 10.98 5.20
CA SER A 41 4.00 10.00 5.31
C SER A 41 5.31 10.67 4.92
N PRO A 42 5.82 11.58 5.74
CA PRO A 42 7.08 12.25 5.45
C PRO A 42 8.21 11.20 5.39
N GLY A 43 9.04 11.27 4.33
CA GLY A 43 10.18 10.38 4.14
C GLY A 43 9.87 8.99 3.56
N LYS A 44 8.61 8.59 3.43
CA LYS A 44 8.21 7.39 2.66
C LYS A 44 7.57 7.86 1.36
N GLY A 45 8.15 7.48 0.22
CA GLY A 45 7.53 7.74 -1.08
C GLY A 45 6.14 7.09 -1.13
N THR A 46 5.09 7.89 -0.93
CA THR A 46 3.71 7.43 -1.11
C THR A 46 3.36 7.41 -2.60
N LEU A 47 2.57 6.45 -3.03
CA LEU A 47 2.09 6.37 -4.41
C LEU A 47 1.10 7.49 -4.73
N PHE A 48 0.24 7.80 -3.76
CA PHE A 48 -0.78 8.84 -3.87
C PHE A 48 -0.50 9.99 -2.90
N SER A 49 -0.74 11.22 -3.33
CA SER A 49 -0.68 12.39 -2.44
C SER A 49 -1.73 12.29 -1.32
N VAL A 50 -1.63 13.14 -0.31
CA VAL A 50 -2.63 13.18 0.77
C VAL A 50 -4.02 13.47 0.21
N GLU A 51 -4.12 14.44 -0.69
CA GLU A 51 -5.35 14.89 -1.33
C GLU A 51 -5.96 13.78 -2.18
N GLU A 52 -5.13 13.06 -2.96
CA GLU A 52 -5.57 11.91 -3.74
C GLU A 52 -6.13 10.80 -2.84
N ARG A 53 -5.44 10.49 -1.72
CA ARG A 53 -5.91 9.48 -0.78
C ARG A 53 -7.23 9.86 -0.12
N VAL A 54 -7.38 11.12 0.28
CA VAL A 54 -8.66 11.65 0.80
C VAL A 54 -9.77 11.49 -0.24
N ALA A 55 -9.55 11.91 -1.48
CA ALA A 55 -10.55 11.81 -2.55
C ALA A 55 -10.95 10.36 -2.85
N LEU A 56 -9.98 9.44 -2.87
CA LEU A 56 -10.22 8.00 -3.07
C LEU A 56 -11.07 7.41 -1.96
N ILE A 57 -10.79 7.74 -0.70
CA ILE A 57 -11.54 7.24 0.46
C ILE A 57 -12.94 7.85 0.45
N GLN A 58 -13.09 9.16 0.22
CA GLN A 58 -14.40 9.81 0.10
C GLN A 58 -15.27 9.14 -0.97
N SER A 59 -14.69 8.85 -2.13
CA SER A 59 -15.40 8.14 -3.20
C SER A 59 -15.80 6.73 -2.79
N ALA A 60 -14.90 5.98 -2.13
CA ALA A 60 -15.16 4.61 -1.68
C ALA A 60 -16.22 4.53 -0.54
N THR A 61 -16.35 5.58 0.24
CA THR A 61 -17.25 5.63 1.41
C THR A 61 -18.49 6.53 1.20
N ARG A 62 -18.71 7.07 0.00
CA ARG A 62 -19.77 8.05 -0.30
C ARG A 62 -21.19 7.65 0.12
N SER A 63 -21.48 6.35 0.15
CA SER A 63 -22.79 5.82 0.58
C SER A 63 -22.92 5.72 2.10
N MET A 64 -21.86 5.95 2.86
CA MET A 64 -21.82 5.78 4.31
C MET A 64 -22.05 7.12 5.01
N LYS A 65 -23.32 7.42 5.35
CA LYS A 65 -23.74 8.71 5.94
C LYS A 65 -23.02 9.12 7.23
N ARG A 66 -22.43 8.15 7.96
CA ARG A 66 -21.75 8.37 9.25
C ARG A 66 -20.25 8.44 9.13
N VAL A 67 -19.70 8.39 7.91
CA VAL A 67 -18.27 8.39 7.64
C VAL A 67 -17.87 9.73 7.05
N GLU A 68 -16.88 10.35 7.68
CA GLU A 68 -16.20 11.55 7.20
C GLU A 68 -14.74 11.22 6.91
N VAL A 69 -14.12 11.96 6.01
CA VAL A 69 -12.71 11.77 5.65
C VAL A 69 -12.00 13.11 5.76
N VAL A 70 -10.91 13.13 6.53
CA VAL A 70 -10.09 14.33 6.74
C VAL A 70 -8.61 14.01 6.58
N ALA A 71 -7.82 15.02 6.23
CA ALA A 71 -6.37 14.96 6.37
C ALA A 71 -5.95 15.57 7.70
N PHE A 72 -4.82 15.12 8.28
CA PHE A 72 -4.21 15.72 9.45
C PHE A 72 -2.68 15.68 9.35
N SER A 73 -2.01 16.57 10.06
CA SER A 73 -0.54 16.68 10.06
C SER A 73 0.05 16.81 11.47
N ASP A 74 -0.79 16.87 12.47
CA ASP A 74 -0.48 16.95 13.91
C ASP A 74 -0.35 15.55 14.54
N LEU A 75 -0.15 15.48 15.85
CA LEU A 75 -0.22 14.21 16.55
C LEU A 75 -1.64 13.62 16.43
N VAL A 76 -1.72 12.31 16.28
CA VAL A 76 -3.01 11.63 16.11
C VAL A 76 -3.97 11.88 17.29
N VAL A 77 -3.45 12.02 18.50
CA VAL A 77 -4.25 12.33 19.69
C VAL A 77 -4.75 13.79 19.70
N ASP A 78 -4.00 14.71 19.12
CA ASP A 78 -4.43 16.12 18.97
C ASP A 78 -5.51 16.20 17.89
N CYS A 79 -5.36 15.48 16.80
CA CYS A 79 -6.38 15.32 15.79
C CYS A 79 -7.67 14.73 16.41
N ALA A 80 -7.57 13.68 17.22
CA ALA A 80 -8.72 13.08 17.90
C ALA A 80 -9.44 14.11 18.79
N ARG A 81 -8.70 14.84 19.64
CA ARG A 81 -9.27 15.87 20.52
C ARG A 81 -9.96 16.98 19.73
N ARG A 82 -9.30 17.49 18.69
CA ARG A 82 -9.82 18.57 17.84
C ARG A 82 -11.12 18.18 17.14
N LEU A 83 -11.26 16.90 16.75
CA LEU A 83 -12.44 16.38 16.07
C LEU A 83 -13.49 15.80 17.03
N GLY A 84 -13.27 15.86 18.35
CA GLY A 84 -14.17 15.35 19.37
C GLY A 84 -14.29 13.83 19.39
N ALA A 85 -13.25 13.12 18.93
CA ALA A 85 -13.24 11.67 18.92
C ALA A 85 -12.84 11.12 20.29
N GLN A 86 -13.69 10.26 20.86
CA GLN A 86 -13.47 9.57 22.14
C GLN A 86 -12.80 8.21 21.94
N VAL A 87 -12.86 7.65 20.74
CA VAL A 87 -12.33 6.34 20.39
C VAL A 87 -11.40 6.45 19.19
N MET A 88 -10.25 5.77 19.27
CA MET A 88 -9.35 5.59 18.14
C MET A 88 -9.40 4.13 17.71
N ILE A 89 -9.72 3.88 16.44
CA ILE A 89 -9.78 2.54 15.86
C ILE A 89 -8.44 2.21 15.25
N ARG A 90 -7.94 1.02 15.57
CA ARG A 90 -6.74 0.45 14.94
C ARG A 90 -7.06 -0.94 14.39
N GLY A 91 -6.67 -1.18 13.14
CA GLY A 91 -6.79 -2.50 12.52
C GLY A 91 -5.68 -3.43 13.02
N LEU A 92 -6.05 -4.62 13.49
CA LEU A 92 -5.11 -5.65 13.91
C LEU A 92 -5.31 -6.89 13.04
N ARG A 93 -4.32 -7.22 12.20
CA ARG A 93 -4.41 -8.29 11.20
C ARG A 93 -3.69 -9.56 11.64
N ALA A 94 -2.54 -9.40 12.27
CA ALA A 94 -1.67 -10.50 12.67
C ALA A 94 -1.02 -10.23 14.04
N VAL A 95 -0.49 -11.28 14.65
CA VAL A 95 0.24 -11.17 15.91
C VAL A 95 1.45 -10.23 15.78
N SER A 96 2.09 -10.20 14.60
CA SER A 96 3.20 -9.30 14.31
C SER A 96 2.84 -7.81 14.35
N ASP A 97 1.57 -7.46 14.11
CA ASP A 97 1.11 -6.07 14.22
C ASP A 97 0.90 -5.66 15.69
N PHE A 98 0.60 -6.64 16.57
CA PHE A 98 0.14 -6.40 17.93
C PHE A 98 1.17 -5.64 18.79
N GLU A 99 2.42 -6.03 18.76
CA GLU A 99 3.45 -5.43 19.61
C GLU A 99 3.58 -3.91 19.34
N TYR A 100 3.69 -3.55 18.08
CA TYR A 100 3.79 -2.14 17.69
C TYR A 100 2.51 -1.36 18.01
N GLU A 101 1.35 -1.90 17.69
CA GLU A 101 0.06 -1.27 17.94
C GLU A 101 -0.21 -1.11 19.45
N PHE A 102 0.20 -2.10 20.26
CA PHE A 102 0.11 -2.04 21.71
C PHE A 102 0.98 -0.92 22.29
N GLN A 103 2.23 -0.80 21.84
CA GLN A 103 3.14 0.28 22.28
C GLN A 103 2.55 1.65 21.90
N MET A 104 2.02 1.79 20.67
CA MET A 104 1.37 3.01 20.23
C MET A 104 0.12 3.34 21.04
N ALA A 105 -0.68 2.34 21.41
CA ALA A 105 -1.87 2.55 22.25
C ALA A 105 -1.50 3.07 23.64
N LEU A 106 -0.45 2.50 24.27
CA LEU A 106 0.06 2.98 25.56
C LEU A 106 0.58 4.41 25.46
N MET A 107 1.32 4.75 24.40
CA MET A 107 1.80 6.12 24.17
C MET A 107 0.64 7.08 23.96
N ASN A 108 -0.35 6.74 23.15
CA ASN A 108 -1.53 7.56 22.92
C ASN A 108 -2.31 7.80 24.21
N ARG A 109 -2.48 6.77 25.06
CA ARG A 109 -3.14 6.87 26.37
C ARG A 109 -2.38 7.83 27.31
N ARG A 110 -1.05 7.78 27.30
CA ARG A 110 -0.21 8.71 28.08
C ARG A 110 -0.39 10.17 27.63
N LEU A 111 -0.48 10.39 26.30
CA LEU A 111 -0.59 11.73 25.71
C LEU A 111 -2.02 12.29 25.81
N SER A 112 -3.02 11.44 25.77
CA SER A 112 -4.44 11.82 25.85
C SER A 112 -5.25 10.72 26.53
N PRO A 113 -5.39 10.74 27.87
CA PRO A 113 -6.15 9.72 28.63
C PRO A 113 -7.64 9.66 28.28
N SER A 114 -8.18 10.69 27.65
CA SER A 114 -9.59 10.77 27.26
C SER A 114 -9.92 10.05 25.94
N VAL A 115 -8.92 9.60 25.20
CA VAL A 115 -9.09 8.88 23.92
C VAL A 115 -8.76 7.40 24.12
N GLU A 116 -9.76 6.54 24.03
CA GLU A 116 -9.57 5.09 24.17
C GLU A 116 -9.20 4.46 22.82
N VAL A 117 -8.29 3.47 22.84
CA VAL A 117 -7.89 2.74 21.62
C VAL A 117 -8.64 1.41 21.56
N VAL A 118 -9.32 1.17 20.45
CA VAL A 118 -10.06 -0.06 20.18
C VAL A 118 -9.40 -0.77 18.98
N PHE A 119 -9.02 -2.02 19.19
CA PHE A 119 -8.52 -2.87 18.12
C PHE A 119 -9.66 -3.61 17.43
N MET A 120 -9.71 -3.52 16.11
CA MET A 120 -10.67 -4.24 15.29
C MET A 120 -9.94 -5.17 14.32
N MET A 121 -10.35 -6.44 14.29
CA MET A 121 -9.84 -7.40 13.31
C MET A 121 -10.61 -7.22 12.00
N PRO A 122 -9.93 -7.18 10.83
CA PRO A 122 -10.61 -7.25 9.55
C PRO A 122 -11.28 -8.61 9.38
N SER A 123 -12.23 -8.70 8.44
CA SER A 123 -12.81 -9.97 8.02
C SER A 123 -11.72 -10.93 7.52
N GLN A 124 -11.93 -12.23 7.67
CA GLN A 124 -10.92 -13.26 7.36
C GLN A 124 -10.37 -13.12 5.95
N GLU A 125 -11.20 -12.79 4.97
CA GLU A 125 -10.83 -12.59 3.57
C GLU A 125 -9.85 -11.42 3.35
N TYR A 126 -9.74 -10.47 4.30
CA TYR A 126 -8.84 -9.32 4.23
C TYR A 126 -7.71 -9.37 5.26
N SER A 127 -7.58 -10.44 6.03
CA SER A 127 -6.60 -10.54 7.13
C SER A 127 -5.14 -10.46 6.67
N TYR A 128 -4.84 -10.96 5.46
CA TYR A 128 -3.51 -10.92 4.85
C TYR A 128 -3.22 -9.60 4.10
N LEU A 129 -4.26 -8.77 3.92
CA LEU A 129 -4.20 -7.63 3.01
C LEU A 129 -3.50 -6.43 3.64
N ASN A 130 -2.54 -5.86 2.93
CA ASN A 130 -1.91 -4.59 3.29
C ASN A 130 -1.61 -3.74 2.04
N SER A 131 -1.48 -2.42 2.26
CA SER A 131 -1.27 -1.47 1.16
C SER A 131 0.04 -1.68 0.41
N THR A 132 1.10 -2.13 1.09
CA THR A 132 2.40 -2.39 0.46
C THR A 132 2.31 -3.56 -0.51
N LEU A 133 1.70 -4.68 -0.09
CA LEU A 133 1.47 -5.84 -0.94
C LEU A 133 0.62 -5.48 -2.17
N VAL A 134 -0.47 -4.73 -1.97
CA VAL A 134 -1.33 -4.28 -3.08
C VAL A 134 -0.55 -3.44 -4.09
N LYS A 135 0.28 -2.49 -3.63
CA LYS A 135 1.13 -1.70 -4.52
C LYS A 135 2.13 -2.55 -5.29
N GLU A 136 2.72 -3.54 -4.63
CA GLU A 136 3.69 -4.44 -5.26
C GLU A 136 3.04 -5.28 -6.36
N VAL A 137 1.90 -5.91 -6.08
CA VAL A 137 1.12 -6.68 -7.05
C VAL A 137 0.73 -5.79 -8.24
N ALA A 138 0.16 -4.61 -7.99
CA ALA A 138 -0.25 -3.68 -9.04
C ALA A 138 0.92 -3.20 -9.90
N ARG A 139 2.07 -2.90 -9.27
CA ARG A 139 3.31 -2.46 -9.96
C ARG A 139 3.84 -3.52 -10.93
N LEU A 140 3.69 -4.80 -10.59
CA LEU A 140 4.11 -5.93 -11.40
C LEU A 140 3.04 -6.35 -12.44
N GLY A 141 1.91 -5.64 -12.52
CA GLY A 141 0.83 -5.92 -13.48
C GLY A 141 -0.10 -7.05 -13.03
N GLY A 142 -0.03 -7.45 -11.76
CA GLY A 142 -0.95 -8.43 -11.17
C GLY A 142 -2.34 -7.86 -10.94
N ASP A 143 -3.33 -8.74 -10.84
CA ASP A 143 -4.72 -8.36 -10.58
C ASP A 143 -4.92 -7.98 -9.11
N VAL A 144 -5.50 -6.82 -8.88
CA VAL A 144 -5.86 -6.30 -7.56
C VAL A 144 -7.39 -6.20 -7.37
N HIS A 145 -8.15 -6.80 -8.30
CA HIS A 145 -9.59 -6.88 -8.19
C HIS A 145 -10.01 -7.58 -6.88
N GLY A 146 -11.01 -7.03 -6.19
CA GLY A 146 -11.45 -7.55 -4.90
C GLY A 146 -10.53 -7.21 -3.70
N LEU A 147 -9.30 -6.72 -3.92
CA LEU A 147 -8.38 -6.32 -2.85
C LEU A 147 -8.57 -4.86 -2.44
N VAL A 148 -9.03 -4.04 -3.37
CA VAL A 148 -9.26 -2.60 -3.18
C VAL A 148 -10.63 -2.19 -3.73
N PRO A 149 -11.19 -1.05 -3.29
CA PRO A 149 -12.38 -0.47 -3.92
C PRO A 149 -12.12 -0.19 -5.40
N GLN A 150 -13.16 -0.31 -6.24
CA GLN A 150 -13.05 -0.15 -7.70
C GLN A 150 -12.39 1.16 -8.13
N ILE A 151 -12.68 2.27 -7.46
CA ILE A 151 -12.06 3.57 -7.76
C ILE A 151 -10.54 3.54 -7.52
N VAL A 152 -10.09 2.85 -6.46
CA VAL A 152 -8.67 2.67 -6.14
C VAL A 152 -8.00 1.76 -7.17
N GLU A 153 -8.65 0.67 -7.58
CA GLU A 153 -8.19 -0.22 -8.65
C GLU A 153 -7.95 0.55 -9.95
N THR A 154 -8.91 1.39 -10.34
CA THR A 154 -8.80 2.23 -11.54
C THR A 154 -7.57 3.15 -11.47
N GLN A 155 -7.35 3.80 -10.32
CA GLN A 155 -6.20 4.70 -10.14
C GLN A 155 -4.86 3.96 -10.08
N LEU A 156 -4.81 2.76 -9.50
CA LEU A 156 -3.61 1.91 -9.53
C LEU A 156 -3.25 1.51 -10.97
N LYS A 157 -4.24 1.09 -11.77
CA LYS A 157 -4.05 0.77 -13.19
C LYS A 157 -3.57 1.98 -14.00
N ALA A 158 -4.12 3.15 -13.77
CA ALA A 158 -3.68 4.38 -14.42
C ALA A 158 -2.23 4.73 -14.04
N ARG A 159 -1.88 4.64 -12.77
CA ARG A 159 -0.55 5.00 -12.25
C ARG A 159 0.55 4.04 -12.73
N TYR A 160 0.31 2.75 -12.71
CA TYR A 160 1.30 1.73 -13.11
C TYR A 160 1.20 1.34 -14.59
N GLY A 161 0.01 1.42 -15.20
CA GLY A 161 -0.17 1.16 -16.64
C GLY A 161 0.56 2.17 -17.51
N ALA A 162 0.60 3.44 -17.13
CA ALA A 162 1.40 4.46 -17.78
C ALA A 162 2.91 4.19 -17.69
N ALA A 163 3.38 3.69 -16.54
CA ALA A 163 4.78 3.35 -16.34
C ALA A 163 5.22 2.12 -17.17
N SER A 164 4.37 1.10 -17.27
CA SER A 164 4.66 -0.11 -18.06
C SER A 164 4.64 0.15 -19.57
N ALA A 165 3.80 1.05 -20.07
CA ALA A 165 3.78 1.46 -21.45
C ALA A 165 5.04 2.25 -21.86
N GLY A 166 5.59 3.08 -20.95
CA GLY A 166 6.86 3.78 -21.12
C GLY A 166 8.05 2.82 -21.15
N ALA A 167 8.10 1.84 -20.26
CA ALA A 167 9.18 0.86 -20.20
C ALA A 167 9.19 -0.08 -21.42
N ARG A 168 8.04 -0.46 -21.96
CA ARG A 168 7.94 -1.28 -23.20
C ARG A 168 8.39 -0.50 -24.43
N LYS A 169 8.12 0.81 -24.52
CA LYS A 169 8.59 1.65 -25.63
C LYS A 169 10.12 1.83 -25.62
N SER A 170 10.73 1.97 -24.46
CA SER A 170 12.19 2.09 -24.33
C SER A 170 12.93 0.77 -24.61
N ALA A 171 12.39 -0.39 -24.20
CA ALA A 171 12.94 -1.70 -24.50
C ALA A 171 12.82 -2.08 -25.99
N GLY A 172 11.73 -1.70 -26.66
CA GLY A 172 11.55 -1.91 -28.11
C GLY A 172 12.49 -1.05 -28.96
N ALA A 173 12.82 0.18 -28.53
CA ALA A 173 13.76 1.05 -29.22
C ALA A 173 15.21 0.58 -29.12
N ALA A 174 15.58 -0.10 -28.01
CA ALA A 174 16.93 -0.64 -27.83
C ALA A 174 17.19 -1.91 -28.66
N GLN A 175 16.17 -2.71 -28.97
CA GLN A 175 16.31 -3.93 -29.79
C GLN A 175 16.40 -3.65 -31.29
N THR A 176 15.89 -2.54 -31.79
CA THR A 176 15.96 -2.16 -33.20
C THR A 176 17.29 -1.49 -33.59
N ALA A 177 18.07 -0.99 -32.63
CA ALA A 177 19.38 -0.37 -32.88
C ALA A 177 20.56 -1.36 -32.94
N GLY A 178 20.37 -2.63 -32.51
CA GLY A 178 21.42 -3.65 -32.42
C GLY A 178 21.58 -4.59 -33.65
N ALA A 179 20.73 -4.47 -34.67
CA ALA A 179 20.64 -5.46 -35.76
C ALA A 179 21.38 -5.07 -37.06
N SER A 180 22.23 -4.05 -37.05
CA SER A 180 22.92 -3.57 -38.25
C SER A 180 24.44 -3.49 -38.08
N SER A 181 25.13 -4.59 -37.75
CA SER A 181 26.53 -4.77 -38.10
C SER A 181 27.03 -6.21 -37.81
N ALA A 182 26.73 -7.14 -38.69
CA ALA A 182 27.42 -8.42 -38.76
C ALA A 182 28.01 -8.57 -40.17
N ARG A 183 29.23 -8.06 -40.36
CA ARG A 183 30.06 -8.40 -41.53
C ARG A 183 30.76 -9.74 -41.29
N LYS A 184 30.71 -10.57 -42.34
CA LYS A 184 31.29 -11.92 -42.49
C LYS A 184 32.76 -12.04 -42.06
N PRO A 185 33.18 -13.19 -41.49
CA PRO A 185 34.60 -13.55 -41.44
C PRO A 185 35.00 -14.36 -42.67
N SER A 186 36.16 -13.95 -43.25
CA SER A 186 36.86 -14.67 -44.30
C SER A 186 37.71 -15.79 -43.68
N ALA A 187 37.65 -16.97 -44.33
CA ALA A 187 38.47 -18.14 -44.01
C ALA A 187 39.93 -17.98 -44.51
N LYS A 188 40.90 -18.44 -43.72
CA LYS A 188 42.14 -19.06 -44.27
C LYS A 188 42.86 -19.92 -43.22
N ALA A 189 43.06 -21.09 -43.63
CA ALA A 189 43.79 -22.27 -43.30
C ALA A 189 45.15 -22.15 -42.53
N ALA A 190 45.45 -23.07 -41.69
CA ALA A 190 46.42 -24.17 -41.85
C ALA A 190 47.30 -24.46 -40.61
N ARG A 191 47.26 -25.67 -40.18
CA ARG A 191 48.32 -26.70 -39.97
C ARG A 191 49.17 -26.72 -38.69
N LYS A 192 49.05 -27.94 -38.08
CA LYS A 192 50.09 -28.78 -37.42
C LYS A 192 50.73 -28.22 -36.13
N SER A 193 50.95 -28.96 -35.08
CA SER A 193 51.29 -30.37 -34.86
C SER A 193 51.47 -30.64 -33.37
N SER A 194 51.20 -31.90 -32.99
CA SER A 194 51.93 -32.74 -32.01
C SER A 194 51.66 -32.58 -30.51
N ALA A 195 51.18 -33.68 -30.01
CA ALA A 195 51.23 -34.18 -28.63
C ALA A 195 52.70 -34.62 -28.28
N PRO A 196 53.01 -35.22 -27.11
CA PRO A 196 52.23 -35.56 -25.91
C PRO A 196 53.02 -35.42 -24.58
N SER A 197 52.48 -36.05 -23.52
CA SER A 197 53.21 -36.57 -22.32
C SER A 197 53.24 -35.61 -21.11
N SER A 198 52.98 -35.95 -19.95
CA SER A 198 52.85 -37.13 -19.10
C SER A 198 52.96 -36.68 -17.64
N ARG A 199 52.20 -37.37 -16.79
CA ARG A 199 52.59 -37.81 -15.44
C ARG A 199 52.69 -36.86 -14.24
N LYS A 200 51.88 -37.24 -13.29
CA LYS A 200 52.14 -37.76 -11.91
C LYS A 200 51.95 -36.79 -10.74
N ARG A 201 51.03 -37.23 -9.90
CA ARG A 201 51.10 -37.43 -8.42
C ARG A 201 51.51 -36.20 -7.58
N ARG A 202 50.70 -35.81 -6.66
CA ARG A 202 50.31 -36.45 -5.40
C ARG A 202 48.97 -35.85 -4.91
#